data_a0b37847be52a50cd5df942b94bd0ef2
#
_entry.id   a0b37847be52a50cd5df942b94bd0ef2
#
_cell.length_a   1.000
_cell.length_b   1.000
_cell.length_c   1.000
_cell.angle_alpha   90.00
_cell.angle_beta   90.00
_cell.angle_gamma   90.00
#
_symmetry.space_group_name_H-M   'P 1'
#
loop_
_entity.id
_entity.type
_entity.pdbx_description
1 polymer ?
#
loop_
_entity_poly.entity_id
_entity_poly.type
_entity_poly.pdbx_seq_one_letter_code
_entity_poly.pdbx_strand_id
1 'polypeptide(L)'
;MNGYLALILTGHVPYLRAAGREPEGEDLLHETIADALVPTLNALFDLREQGLRPTVALAYSPVLLEQLGDRVVQKHFVVWMERRLARLEQAATAWEAEGEAHNAYLARFYLEWGRGILESFIGRYSRNLIGALRELCADGTAEPLAGAATHAYLPLLGRPESLRAQLDAGALAMTRLLGVRPRGLWLPECGYTPALEALLRPSGARYLIVDPSSLPANTIPHLRPRWIALRRLAVLVRDTLAAQQVMAPDLGYVGDPLYRSPRRDPRSGLALWRTGSSAASANLYDPYDAFRRAQEHAVHFSSFIAAELQAFRERHDRPGIAVAPLDVEVLGRGWFEGPTWLRAMIEAFAERRTVALTLPSVYLRTFRPRHGATLRDGSWGEGGDHRAWAGRAAQPLWQALGEVEERVALLVRRLPNAQGGQERALAQAVRELLLAQSSDWPLLLNQGGVSSAEALRRPVEHLRRCERLCALAEASELSEEDIKFLDLVEELDNPFPNLNYRVFAS
;
A
#
# COMPACT_ATOMS: atom_id res chain seq x y z
N MET A 1 14.47 -28.91 -3.63
CA MET A 1 13.75 -27.63 -3.56
C MET A 1 12.78 -27.57 -4.73
N ASN A 2 11.48 -27.37 -4.46
CA ASN A 2 10.44 -27.36 -5.51
C ASN A 2 10.39 -26.04 -6.28
N GLY A 3 10.64 -24.94 -5.60
CA GLY A 3 10.59 -23.60 -6.18
C GLY A 3 10.81 -22.50 -5.14
N TYR A 4 10.38 -21.30 -5.49
CA TYR A 4 10.57 -20.08 -4.73
C TYR A 4 9.26 -19.34 -4.52
N LEU A 5 9.13 -18.71 -3.37
CA LEU A 5 8.03 -17.80 -3.06
C LEU A 5 8.58 -16.38 -2.83
N ALA A 6 8.12 -15.42 -3.62
CA ALA A 6 8.34 -14.01 -3.38
C ALA A 6 7.08 -13.42 -2.73
N LEU A 7 7.18 -13.07 -1.46
CA LEU A 7 6.15 -12.34 -0.73
C LEU A 7 6.29 -10.85 -1.02
N ILE A 8 5.23 -10.22 -1.51
CA ILE A 8 5.19 -8.79 -1.76
C ILE A 8 4.19 -8.19 -0.76
N LEU A 9 4.68 -7.45 0.21
CA LEU A 9 3.81 -6.70 1.11
C LEU A 9 3.47 -5.37 0.44
N THR A 10 2.24 -5.27 -0.06
CA THR A 10 1.71 -4.02 -0.60
C THR A 10 1.14 -3.19 0.53
N GLY A 11 1.22 -1.86 0.43
CA GLY A 11 0.67 -0.98 1.46
C GLY A 11 0.41 0.41 0.90
N HIS A 12 -0.81 0.90 1.09
CA HIS A 12 -1.21 2.22 0.64
C HIS A 12 -2.29 2.82 1.52
N VAL A 13 -2.07 4.07 1.90
CA VAL A 13 -3.10 4.95 2.46
C VAL A 13 -2.94 6.29 1.74
N PRO A 14 -4.03 6.89 1.21
CA PRO A 14 -3.95 8.20 0.58
C PRO A 14 -3.38 9.25 1.54
N TYR A 15 -3.06 10.42 1.06
CA TYR A 15 -2.54 11.48 1.92
C TYR A 15 -3.63 11.99 2.86
N LEU A 16 -3.46 11.72 4.17
CA LEU A 16 -4.44 12.01 5.22
C LEU A 16 -3.90 12.92 6.34
N ARG A 17 -2.69 13.44 6.20
CA ARG A 17 -2.09 14.31 7.20
C ARG A 17 -3.00 15.50 7.49
N ALA A 18 -3.32 15.73 8.76
CA ALA A 18 -4.23 16.78 9.22
C ALA A 18 -5.66 16.77 8.60
N ALA A 19 -6.07 15.64 8.03
CA ALA A 19 -7.37 15.50 7.36
C ALA A 19 -8.57 15.36 8.30
N GLY A 20 -8.41 15.69 9.58
CA GLY A 20 -9.46 15.57 10.58
C GLY A 20 -9.62 14.13 11.11
N ARG A 21 -10.72 13.91 11.87
CA ARG A 21 -11.02 12.63 12.53
C ARG A 21 -12.19 11.86 11.92
N GLU A 22 -12.68 12.29 10.78
CA GLU A 22 -13.72 11.56 10.06
C GLU A 22 -13.26 10.13 9.74
N PRO A 23 -14.15 9.16 9.52
CA PRO A 23 -13.78 7.76 9.24
C PRO A 23 -12.75 7.61 8.12
N GLU A 24 -12.75 8.52 7.14
CA GLU A 24 -11.78 8.61 6.05
C GLU A 24 -10.67 9.64 6.31
N GLY A 25 -10.54 10.12 7.56
CA GLY A 25 -9.53 11.07 7.99
C GLY A 25 -8.23 10.42 8.46
N GLU A 26 -7.45 11.17 9.24
CA GLU A 26 -6.17 10.72 9.80
C GLU A 26 -6.31 9.47 10.69
N ASP A 27 -7.51 9.22 11.26
CA ASP A 27 -7.80 8.02 12.03
C ASP A 27 -7.61 6.73 11.22
N LEU A 28 -7.89 6.74 9.90
CA LEU A 28 -7.63 5.61 9.01
C LEU A 28 -6.12 5.27 8.92
N LEU A 29 -5.27 6.30 8.85
CA LEU A 29 -3.82 6.14 8.87
C LEU A 29 -3.36 5.59 10.23
N HIS A 30 -3.90 6.12 11.32
CA HIS A 30 -3.58 5.65 12.68
C HIS A 30 -4.02 4.20 12.91
N GLU A 31 -5.20 3.79 12.45
CA GLU A 31 -5.63 2.39 12.48
C GLU A 31 -4.70 1.50 11.67
N THR A 32 -4.29 1.94 10.48
CA THR A 32 -3.34 1.19 9.65
C THR A 32 -1.98 1.03 10.35
N ILE A 33 -1.48 2.07 10.99
CA ILE A 33 -0.25 1.99 11.80
C ILE A 33 -0.41 0.98 12.94
N ALA A 34 -1.51 1.10 13.72
CA ALA A 34 -1.73 0.29 14.92
C ALA A 34 -2.05 -1.17 14.62
N ASP A 35 -2.96 -1.41 13.68
CA ASP A 35 -3.57 -2.72 13.47
C ASP A 35 -2.83 -3.53 12.38
N ALA A 36 -2.04 -2.88 11.51
CA ALA A 36 -1.35 -3.52 10.39
C ALA A 36 0.17 -3.33 10.40
N LEU A 37 0.67 -2.10 10.34
CA LEU A 37 2.10 -1.85 10.10
C LEU A 37 2.98 -2.23 11.28
N VAL A 38 2.64 -1.79 12.50
CA VAL A 38 3.41 -2.14 13.71
C VAL A 38 3.37 -3.66 13.99
N PRO A 39 2.21 -4.35 13.95
CA PRO A 39 2.18 -5.79 14.12
C PRO A 39 2.97 -6.56 13.05
N THR A 40 2.91 -6.14 11.78
CA THR A 40 3.69 -6.74 10.69
C THR A 40 5.19 -6.55 10.91
N LEU A 41 5.63 -5.35 11.29
CA LEU A 41 7.03 -5.10 11.63
C LEU A 41 7.47 -5.94 12.83
N ASN A 42 6.66 -6.03 13.89
CA ASN A 42 6.94 -6.88 15.05
C ASN A 42 7.16 -8.32 14.59
N ALA A 43 6.27 -8.87 13.76
CA ALA A 43 6.42 -10.24 13.25
C ALA A 43 7.75 -10.45 12.50
N LEU A 44 8.13 -9.50 11.63
CA LEU A 44 9.39 -9.59 10.87
C LEU A 44 10.62 -9.47 11.76
N PHE A 45 10.61 -8.55 12.73
CA PHE A 45 11.73 -8.36 13.64
C PHE A 45 11.86 -9.54 14.63
N ASP A 46 10.75 -10.06 15.17
CA ASP A 46 10.75 -11.22 16.06
C ASP A 46 11.33 -12.47 15.37
N LEU A 47 10.96 -12.69 14.09
CA LEU A 47 11.54 -13.78 13.29
C LEU A 47 13.05 -13.62 13.10
N ARG A 48 13.53 -12.40 12.87
CA ARG A 48 14.98 -12.11 12.80
C ARG A 48 15.70 -12.42 14.12
N GLU A 49 15.13 -11.99 15.24
CA GLU A 49 15.66 -12.25 16.59
C GLU A 49 15.73 -13.74 16.90
N GLN A 50 14.83 -14.54 16.31
CA GLN A 50 14.86 -16.01 16.36
C GLN A 50 15.85 -16.64 15.37
N GLY A 51 16.60 -15.85 14.62
CA GLY A 51 17.59 -16.33 13.65
C GLY A 51 16.99 -16.76 12.30
N LEU A 52 15.69 -16.51 12.06
CA LEU A 52 15.06 -16.73 10.77
C LEU A 52 15.28 -15.51 9.86
N ARG A 53 15.15 -15.72 8.55
CA ARG A 53 15.27 -14.64 7.56
C ARG A 53 13.93 -14.40 6.86
N PRO A 54 13.07 -13.52 7.39
CA PRO A 54 11.75 -13.23 6.84
C PRO A 54 11.85 -12.38 5.57
N THR A 55 12.22 -13.04 4.45
CA THR A 55 12.49 -12.39 3.18
C THR A 55 11.21 -11.88 2.51
N VAL A 56 11.07 -10.55 2.34
CA VAL A 56 9.89 -9.89 1.79
C VAL A 56 10.25 -8.76 0.83
N ALA A 57 9.42 -8.49 -0.17
CA ALA A 57 9.50 -7.25 -0.94
C ALA A 57 8.45 -6.24 -0.43
N LEU A 58 8.82 -4.97 -0.34
CA LEU A 58 7.98 -3.89 0.18
C LEU A 58 7.50 -3.00 -0.98
N ALA A 59 6.23 -3.13 -1.32
CA ALA A 59 5.54 -2.29 -2.31
C ALA A 59 4.67 -1.23 -1.60
N TYR A 60 5.24 -0.56 -0.60
CA TYR A 60 4.55 0.52 0.10
C TYR A 60 4.56 1.78 -0.77
N SER A 61 3.40 2.43 -0.88
CA SER A 61 3.31 3.66 -1.66
C SER A 61 4.21 4.75 -1.07
N PRO A 62 4.91 5.53 -1.90
CA PRO A 62 5.77 6.60 -1.40
C PRO A 62 5.03 7.60 -0.52
N VAL A 63 3.76 7.92 -0.82
CA VAL A 63 2.93 8.81 0.00
C VAL A 63 2.65 8.25 1.40
N LEU A 64 2.49 6.93 1.54
CA LEU A 64 2.38 6.29 2.85
C LEU A 64 3.69 6.45 3.63
N LEU A 65 4.83 6.19 2.99
CA LEU A 65 6.15 6.32 3.63
C LEU A 65 6.45 7.77 4.06
N GLU A 66 6.05 8.77 3.27
CA GLU A 66 6.15 10.19 3.65
C GLU A 66 5.36 10.48 4.94
N GLN A 67 4.13 9.99 5.03
CA GLN A 67 3.29 10.16 6.21
C GLN A 67 3.86 9.45 7.45
N LEU A 68 4.40 8.23 7.29
CA LEU A 68 5.05 7.50 8.38
C LEU A 68 6.32 8.21 8.89
N GLY A 69 6.99 8.96 8.02
CA GLY A 69 8.14 9.78 8.36
C GLY A 69 7.81 11.16 8.97
N ASP A 70 6.55 11.60 8.88
CA ASP A 70 6.13 12.92 9.35
C ASP A 70 5.99 12.96 10.87
N ARG A 71 6.66 13.95 11.50
CA ARG A 71 6.66 14.11 12.96
C ARG A 71 5.30 14.50 13.54
N VAL A 72 4.46 15.18 12.75
CA VAL A 72 3.11 15.57 13.18
C VAL A 72 2.24 14.33 13.25
N VAL A 73 2.25 13.50 12.19
CA VAL A 73 1.55 12.20 12.17
C VAL A 73 1.98 11.30 13.31
N GLN A 74 3.30 11.21 13.58
CA GLN A 74 3.83 10.40 14.69
C GLN A 74 3.33 10.88 16.07
N LYS A 75 3.24 12.20 16.28
CA LYS A 75 2.66 12.77 17.53
C LYS A 75 1.16 12.50 17.64
N HIS A 76 0.43 12.70 16.54
CA HIS A 76 -1.02 12.46 16.49
C HIS A 76 -1.34 10.98 16.73
N PHE A 77 -0.54 10.07 16.18
CA PHE A 77 -0.69 8.63 16.42
C PHE A 77 -0.58 8.28 17.93
N VAL A 78 0.40 8.81 18.65
CA VAL A 78 0.53 8.57 20.12
C VAL A 78 -0.72 9.05 20.84
N VAL A 79 -1.16 10.30 20.58
CA VAL A 79 -2.38 10.85 21.20
C VAL A 79 -3.62 10.04 20.86
N TRP A 80 -3.72 9.57 19.61
CA TRP A 80 -4.82 8.72 19.16
C TRP A 80 -4.81 7.37 19.88
N MET A 81 -3.65 6.72 20.02
CA MET A 81 -3.50 5.47 20.76
C MET A 81 -3.85 5.64 22.26
N GLU A 82 -3.37 6.67 22.91
CA GLU A 82 -3.70 6.95 24.32
C GLU A 82 -5.22 7.08 24.53
N ARG A 83 -5.92 7.77 23.62
CA ARG A 83 -7.38 7.88 23.66
C ARG A 83 -8.07 6.55 23.38
N ARG A 84 -7.53 5.74 22.45
CA ARG A 84 -8.04 4.38 22.19
C ARG A 84 -7.91 3.50 23.44
N LEU A 85 -6.76 3.52 24.10
CA LEU A 85 -6.53 2.77 25.35
C LEU A 85 -7.45 3.21 26.48
N ALA A 86 -7.63 4.51 26.69
CA ALA A 86 -8.55 5.01 27.71
C ALA A 86 -10.00 4.56 27.47
N ARG A 87 -10.49 4.56 26.21
CA ARG A 87 -11.81 4.06 25.87
C ARG A 87 -11.94 2.55 26.13
N LEU A 88 -10.90 1.77 25.84
CA LEU A 88 -10.86 0.32 26.10
C LEU A 88 -10.93 0.03 27.59
N GLU A 89 -10.22 0.78 28.43
CA GLU A 89 -10.24 0.63 29.88
C GLU A 89 -11.62 0.99 30.47
N GLN A 90 -12.24 2.08 29.98
CA GLN A 90 -13.60 2.45 30.37
C GLN A 90 -14.62 1.37 29.97
N ALA A 91 -14.52 0.82 28.76
CA ALA A 91 -15.41 -0.24 28.29
C ALA A 91 -15.26 -1.52 29.12
N ALA A 92 -14.03 -1.91 29.44
CA ALA A 92 -13.78 -3.08 30.30
C ALA A 92 -14.43 -2.93 31.68
N THR A 93 -14.23 -1.78 32.34
CA THR A 93 -14.80 -1.48 33.64
C THR A 93 -16.34 -1.44 33.61
N ALA A 94 -16.92 -0.83 32.58
CA ALA A 94 -18.38 -0.75 32.42
C ALA A 94 -18.99 -2.14 32.25
N TRP A 95 -18.43 -3.01 31.40
CA TRP A 95 -18.93 -4.36 31.19
C TRP A 95 -18.71 -5.29 32.40
N GLU A 96 -17.65 -5.10 33.17
CA GLU A 96 -17.48 -5.77 34.46
C GLU A 96 -18.60 -5.44 35.44
N ALA A 97 -18.96 -4.17 35.55
CA ALA A 97 -20.05 -3.70 36.40
C ALA A 97 -21.43 -4.18 35.91
N GLU A 98 -21.61 -4.36 34.60
CA GLU A 98 -22.83 -4.89 33.98
C GLU A 98 -22.93 -6.44 34.02
N GLY A 99 -21.87 -7.14 34.41
CA GLY A 99 -21.80 -8.61 34.42
C GLY A 99 -21.55 -9.24 33.06
N GLU A 100 -21.19 -8.46 32.04
CA GLU A 100 -20.89 -8.87 30.67
C GLU A 100 -19.45 -9.40 30.54
N ALA A 101 -19.19 -10.55 31.19
CA ALA A 101 -17.85 -11.09 31.41
C ALA A 101 -17.02 -11.27 30.12
N HIS A 102 -17.64 -11.74 29.02
CA HIS A 102 -16.91 -11.95 27.76
C HIS A 102 -16.55 -10.63 27.06
N ASN A 103 -17.45 -9.65 27.08
CA ASN A 103 -17.16 -8.32 26.52
C ASN A 103 -16.07 -7.61 27.31
N ALA A 104 -16.08 -7.74 28.66
CA ALA A 104 -15.02 -7.24 29.52
C ALA A 104 -13.67 -7.92 29.21
N TYR A 105 -13.67 -9.23 29.02
CA TYR A 105 -12.47 -9.99 28.62
C TYR A 105 -11.91 -9.48 27.29
N LEU A 106 -12.76 -9.28 26.28
CA LEU A 106 -12.32 -8.75 24.98
C LEU A 106 -11.77 -7.33 25.10
N ALA A 107 -12.40 -6.45 25.88
CA ALA A 107 -11.90 -5.10 26.10
C ALA A 107 -10.51 -5.12 26.76
N ARG A 108 -10.29 -5.98 27.75
CA ARG A 108 -8.97 -6.15 28.37
C ARG A 108 -7.94 -6.72 27.41
N PHE A 109 -8.33 -7.72 26.61
CA PHE A 109 -7.47 -8.26 25.56
C PHE A 109 -7.01 -7.16 24.57
N TYR A 110 -7.94 -6.33 24.07
CA TYR A 110 -7.58 -5.23 23.17
C TYR A 110 -6.77 -4.13 23.87
N LEU A 111 -7.00 -3.90 25.15
CA LEU A 111 -6.23 -2.95 25.97
C LEU A 111 -4.76 -3.40 26.07
N GLU A 112 -4.51 -4.64 26.43
CA GLU A 112 -3.17 -5.21 26.55
C GLU A 112 -2.46 -5.24 25.18
N TRP A 113 -3.16 -5.71 24.15
CA TRP A 113 -2.66 -5.71 22.78
C TRP A 113 -2.28 -4.28 22.33
N GLY A 114 -3.16 -3.32 22.56
CA GLY A 114 -2.93 -1.93 22.19
C GLY A 114 -1.77 -1.29 22.97
N ARG A 115 -1.59 -1.63 24.26
CA ARG A 115 -0.42 -1.21 25.05
C ARG A 115 0.87 -1.75 24.44
N GLY A 116 0.90 -3.03 24.03
CA GLY A 116 2.05 -3.64 23.36
C GLY A 116 2.39 -2.97 22.04
N ILE A 117 1.36 -2.56 21.25
CA ILE A 117 1.56 -1.80 20.02
C ILE A 117 2.18 -0.42 20.29
N LEU A 118 1.65 0.32 21.27
CA LEU A 118 2.19 1.63 21.64
C LEU A 118 3.62 1.53 22.17
N GLU A 119 3.91 0.51 22.97
CA GLU A 119 5.25 0.24 23.48
C GLU A 119 6.22 -0.09 22.34
N SER A 120 5.81 -0.94 21.38
CA SER A 120 6.61 -1.24 20.18
C SER A 120 6.89 0.04 19.38
N PHE A 121 5.88 0.88 19.17
CA PHE A 121 6.05 2.12 18.42
C PHE A 121 7.00 3.12 19.12
N ILE A 122 6.84 3.32 20.43
CA ILE A 122 7.65 4.28 21.21
C ILE A 122 9.03 3.70 21.55
N GLY A 123 9.07 2.48 22.08
CA GLY A 123 10.29 1.84 22.60
C GLY A 123 11.11 1.18 21.49
N ARG A 124 10.58 0.08 20.90
CA ARG A 124 11.31 -0.71 19.90
C ARG A 124 11.69 0.09 18.66
N TYR A 125 10.76 0.90 18.15
CA TYR A 125 10.96 1.67 16.90
C TYR A 125 11.28 3.15 17.15
N SER A 126 11.35 3.61 18.40
CA SER A 126 11.63 5.02 18.74
C SER A 126 10.78 6.02 17.94
N ARG A 127 9.50 5.69 17.70
CA ARG A 127 8.54 6.42 16.83
C ARG A 127 8.94 6.52 15.36
N ASN A 128 9.93 5.75 14.91
CA ASN A 128 10.51 5.84 13.57
C ASN A 128 10.34 4.53 12.79
N LEU A 129 9.14 4.30 12.26
CA LEU A 129 8.86 3.12 11.43
C LEU A 129 9.67 3.13 10.13
N ILE A 130 10.00 4.32 9.59
CA ILE A 130 10.89 4.44 8.43
C ILE A 130 12.29 3.93 8.74
N GLY A 131 12.81 4.20 9.95
CA GLY A 131 14.08 3.64 10.41
C GLY A 131 14.07 2.10 10.46
N ALA A 132 12.98 1.51 10.97
CA ALA A 132 12.79 0.07 11.00
C ALA A 132 12.74 -0.55 9.59
N LEU A 133 11.97 0.03 8.68
CA LEU A 133 11.93 -0.40 7.26
C LEU A 133 13.28 -0.27 6.58
N ARG A 134 14.02 0.81 6.84
CA ARG A 134 15.39 1.03 6.32
C ARG A 134 16.35 -0.03 6.81
N GLU A 135 16.26 -0.43 8.06
CA GLU A 135 17.07 -1.51 8.64
C GLU A 135 16.84 -2.83 7.91
N LEU A 136 15.57 -3.22 7.70
CA LEU A 136 15.21 -4.42 6.94
C LEU A 136 15.70 -4.38 5.47
N CYS A 137 15.73 -3.18 4.87
CA CYS A 137 16.28 -3.02 3.52
C CYS A 137 17.82 -3.10 3.50
N ALA A 138 18.47 -2.54 4.50
CA ALA A 138 19.94 -2.48 4.57
C ALA A 138 20.59 -3.86 4.75
N ASP A 139 19.98 -4.75 5.54
CA ASP A 139 20.48 -6.10 5.78
C ASP A 139 20.03 -7.13 4.72
N GLY A 140 19.20 -6.69 3.74
CA GLY A 140 18.70 -7.52 2.66
C GLY A 140 17.59 -8.49 3.08
N THR A 141 16.94 -8.27 4.22
CA THR A 141 15.70 -8.94 4.61
C THR A 141 14.55 -8.45 3.75
N ALA A 142 14.52 -7.15 3.45
CA ALA A 142 13.50 -6.56 2.60
C ALA A 142 14.08 -5.95 1.31
N GLU A 143 13.30 -6.00 0.21
CA GLU A 143 13.60 -5.32 -1.05
C GLU A 143 12.51 -4.29 -1.36
N PRO A 144 12.83 -2.97 -1.46
CA PRO A 144 11.85 -1.98 -1.81
C PRO A 144 11.50 -2.03 -3.30
N LEU A 145 10.22 -1.89 -3.63
CA LEU A 145 9.69 -1.76 -4.98
C LEU A 145 9.20 -0.32 -5.20
N ALA A 146 9.72 0.35 -6.22
CA ALA A 146 9.23 1.68 -6.57
C ALA A 146 7.81 1.61 -7.13
N GLY A 147 7.04 2.67 -6.87
CA GLY A 147 5.69 2.87 -7.38
C GLY A 147 5.44 4.32 -7.72
N ALA A 148 4.23 4.65 -8.14
CA ALA A 148 3.80 6.03 -8.31
C ALA A 148 3.79 6.78 -6.97
N ALA A 149 4.21 8.04 -6.97
CA ALA A 149 4.38 8.86 -5.76
C ALA A 149 3.14 8.82 -4.84
N THR A 150 1.98 9.06 -5.40
CA THR A 150 0.69 9.11 -4.68
C THR A 150 -0.21 7.92 -4.99
N HIS A 151 0.37 6.79 -5.43
CA HIS A 151 -0.39 5.61 -5.84
C HIS A 151 -1.37 5.89 -7.00
N ALA A 152 -0.99 6.80 -7.91
CA ALA A 152 -1.83 7.16 -9.05
C ALA A 152 -2.07 5.97 -10.00
N TYR A 153 -3.29 5.86 -10.55
CA TYR A 153 -3.60 4.84 -11.55
C TYR A 153 -3.02 5.23 -12.91
N LEU A 154 -1.77 4.88 -13.14
CA LEU A 154 -0.96 5.36 -14.27
C LEU A 154 -1.58 5.17 -15.65
N PRO A 155 -2.30 4.05 -15.97
CA PRO A 155 -2.88 3.86 -17.29
C PRO A 155 -3.88 4.92 -17.74
N LEU A 156 -4.49 5.65 -16.81
CA LEU A 156 -5.53 6.65 -17.08
C LEU A 156 -5.05 8.09 -16.95
N LEU A 157 -3.79 8.35 -16.58
CA LEU A 157 -3.23 9.69 -16.60
C LEU A 157 -3.03 10.17 -18.05
N GLY A 158 -3.54 11.36 -18.33
CA GLY A 158 -3.61 11.88 -19.69
C GLY A 158 -2.30 12.34 -20.31
N ARG A 159 -1.27 12.61 -19.48
CA ARG A 159 -0.02 13.26 -19.94
C ARG A 159 1.23 12.51 -19.53
N PRO A 160 2.21 12.36 -20.46
CA PRO A 160 3.50 11.75 -20.15
C PRO A 160 4.27 12.46 -19.04
N GLU A 161 4.10 13.76 -18.89
CA GLU A 161 4.72 14.59 -17.85
C GLU A 161 4.22 14.18 -16.45
N SER A 162 2.91 13.96 -16.29
CA SER A 162 2.31 13.46 -15.05
C SER A 162 2.82 12.07 -14.70
N LEU A 163 2.90 11.18 -15.70
CA LEU A 163 3.44 9.83 -15.51
C LEU A 163 4.89 9.86 -15.02
N ARG A 164 5.74 10.72 -15.65
CA ARG A 164 7.13 10.90 -15.21
C ARG A 164 7.21 11.47 -13.79
N ALA A 165 6.43 12.51 -13.50
CA ALA A 165 6.42 13.14 -12.18
C ALA A 165 6.04 12.13 -11.08
N GLN A 166 5.02 11.30 -11.30
CA GLN A 166 4.62 10.24 -10.38
C GLN A 166 5.74 9.21 -10.16
N LEU A 167 6.40 8.76 -11.22
CA LEU A 167 7.45 7.74 -11.14
C LEU A 167 8.74 8.30 -10.52
N ASP A 168 9.15 9.50 -10.91
CA ASP A 168 10.40 10.12 -10.44
C ASP A 168 10.28 10.54 -8.97
N ALA A 169 9.19 11.21 -8.59
CA ALA A 169 8.95 11.60 -7.21
C ALA A 169 8.85 10.35 -6.30
N GLY A 170 8.17 9.29 -6.77
CA GLY A 170 8.09 8.03 -6.06
C GLY A 170 9.45 7.37 -5.84
N ALA A 171 10.26 7.25 -6.88
CA ALA A 171 11.60 6.65 -6.79
C ALA A 171 12.56 7.46 -5.88
N LEU A 172 12.49 8.80 -5.95
CA LEU A 172 13.27 9.70 -5.10
C LEU A 172 12.86 9.58 -3.63
N ALA A 173 11.55 9.58 -3.33
CA ALA A 173 11.04 9.43 -1.97
C ALA A 173 11.47 8.09 -1.36
N MET A 174 11.28 6.98 -2.09
CA MET A 174 11.70 5.66 -1.62
C MET A 174 13.21 5.59 -1.35
N THR A 175 14.03 6.13 -2.26
CA THR A 175 15.50 6.15 -2.09
C THR A 175 15.89 6.97 -0.86
N ARG A 176 15.28 8.13 -0.66
CA ARG A 176 15.54 9.01 0.48
C ARG A 176 15.10 8.38 1.81
N LEU A 177 13.89 7.81 1.84
CA LEU A 177 13.30 7.28 3.06
C LEU A 177 13.90 5.92 3.45
N LEU A 178 14.12 5.02 2.49
CA LEU A 178 14.59 3.67 2.77
C LEU A 178 16.11 3.48 2.60
N GLY A 179 16.82 4.49 2.08
CA GLY A 179 18.27 4.44 1.92
C GLY A 179 18.79 3.52 0.80
N VAL A 180 17.88 2.87 0.07
CA VAL A 180 18.20 1.92 -1.01
C VAL A 180 17.41 2.31 -2.26
N ARG A 181 18.11 2.39 -3.41
CA ARG A 181 17.44 2.64 -4.69
C ARG A 181 16.66 1.40 -5.13
N PRO A 182 15.33 1.49 -5.29
CA PRO A 182 14.53 0.38 -5.77
C PRO A 182 14.98 -0.09 -7.17
N ARG A 183 14.97 -1.41 -7.37
CA ARG A 183 15.28 -2.02 -8.69
C ARG A 183 14.06 -2.64 -9.34
N GLY A 184 13.05 -2.94 -8.57
CA GLY A 184 11.76 -3.45 -9.01
C GLY A 184 10.70 -2.35 -9.00
N LEU A 185 9.67 -2.58 -9.80
CA LEU A 185 8.48 -1.74 -9.88
C LEU A 185 7.24 -2.52 -9.47
N TRP A 186 6.44 -1.90 -8.64
CA TRP A 186 5.05 -2.25 -8.39
C TRP A 186 4.19 -1.10 -8.88
N LEU A 187 3.47 -1.33 -9.99
CA LEU A 187 2.52 -0.33 -10.48
C LEU A 187 1.26 -0.38 -9.60
N PRO A 188 0.74 0.77 -9.18
CA PRO A 188 -0.51 0.83 -8.43
C PRO A 188 -1.59 -0.01 -9.11
N GLU A 189 -2.29 -0.84 -8.32
CA GLU A 189 -3.38 -1.72 -8.78
C GLU A 189 -2.95 -2.75 -9.85
N CYS A 190 -1.65 -3.04 -9.97
CA CYS A 190 -1.08 -3.74 -11.13
C CYS A 190 -1.51 -3.13 -12.48
N GLY A 191 -1.89 -1.85 -12.48
CA GLY A 191 -2.37 -1.13 -13.66
C GLY A 191 -1.27 -0.94 -14.70
N TYR A 192 -1.39 -1.62 -15.83
CA TYR A 192 -0.40 -1.63 -16.90
C TYR A 192 -1.03 -1.30 -18.25
N THR A 193 -0.31 -0.53 -19.05
CA THR A 193 -0.53 -0.32 -20.49
C THR A 193 0.82 -0.32 -21.20
N PRO A 194 0.92 -0.80 -22.44
CA PRO A 194 2.16 -0.80 -23.23
C PRO A 194 2.81 0.58 -23.38
N ALA A 195 2.02 1.66 -23.36
CA ALA A 195 2.53 3.03 -23.41
C ALA A 195 3.49 3.38 -22.27
N LEU A 196 3.35 2.73 -21.09
CA LEU A 196 4.24 2.94 -19.94
C LEU A 196 5.68 2.45 -20.20
N GLU A 197 5.91 1.48 -21.10
CA GLU A 197 7.25 0.89 -21.29
C GLU A 197 8.33 1.93 -21.62
N ALA A 198 7.97 2.96 -22.40
CA ALA A 198 8.89 4.02 -22.76
C ALA A 198 9.37 4.84 -21.55
N LEU A 199 8.51 4.99 -20.53
CA LEU A 199 8.78 5.74 -19.30
C LEU A 199 9.45 4.88 -18.23
N LEU A 200 9.14 3.59 -18.17
CA LEU A 200 9.74 2.66 -17.20
C LEU A 200 11.24 2.40 -17.44
N ARG A 201 11.69 2.48 -18.70
CA ARG A 201 13.10 2.29 -19.06
C ARG A 201 14.07 3.30 -18.43
N PRO A 202 13.81 4.62 -18.48
CA PRO A 202 14.66 5.63 -17.86
C PRO A 202 14.70 5.56 -16.33
N SER A 203 13.66 5.03 -15.67
CA SER A 203 13.58 4.96 -14.20
C SER A 203 14.70 4.15 -13.53
N GLY A 204 15.43 3.34 -14.30
CA GLY A 204 16.47 2.44 -13.81
C GLY A 204 15.94 1.12 -13.23
N ALA A 205 14.65 0.86 -13.37
CA ALA A 205 14.04 -0.40 -13.00
C ALA A 205 14.59 -1.57 -13.83
N ARG A 206 14.70 -2.72 -13.18
CA ARG A 206 15.18 -3.95 -13.80
C ARG A 206 14.09 -4.99 -13.99
N TYR A 207 13.02 -4.88 -13.23
CA TYR A 207 11.87 -5.75 -13.33
C TYR A 207 10.59 -5.03 -12.89
N LEU A 208 9.48 -5.59 -13.33
CA LEU A 208 8.11 -5.15 -13.12
C LEU A 208 7.29 -6.35 -12.66
N ILE A 209 6.34 -6.14 -11.76
CA ILE A 209 5.33 -7.13 -11.40
C ILE A 209 4.01 -6.71 -12.03
N VAL A 210 3.36 -7.64 -12.74
CA VAL A 210 2.09 -7.42 -13.44
C VAL A 210 1.04 -8.46 -13.04
N ASP A 211 -0.21 -8.14 -13.34
CA ASP A 211 -1.32 -9.10 -13.26
C ASP A 211 -1.30 -10.08 -14.45
N PRO A 212 -1.77 -11.33 -14.28
CA PRO A 212 -1.93 -12.28 -15.40
C PRO A 212 -2.78 -11.75 -16.55
N SER A 213 -3.75 -10.85 -16.29
CA SER A 213 -4.57 -10.21 -17.32
C SER A 213 -3.73 -9.45 -18.35
N SER A 214 -2.54 -8.98 -17.98
CA SER A 214 -1.61 -8.34 -18.91
C SER A 214 -0.89 -9.32 -19.85
N LEU A 215 -1.02 -10.63 -19.65
CA LEU A 215 -0.43 -11.62 -20.53
C LEU A 215 -1.39 -12.00 -21.66
N PRO A 216 -0.90 -12.33 -22.86
CA PRO A 216 -1.71 -12.97 -23.91
C PRO A 216 -2.29 -14.32 -23.45
N ALA A 217 -3.51 -14.64 -23.88
CA ALA A 217 -4.26 -15.82 -23.43
C ALA A 217 -3.53 -17.17 -23.54
N ASN A 218 -2.65 -17.34 -24.53
CA ASN A 218 -1.91 -18.58 -24.79
C ASN A 218 -0.49 -18.57 -24.23
N THR A 219 -0.27 -17.84 -23.14
CA THR A 219 1.07 -17.65 -22.61
C THR A 219 1.48 -18.78 -21.65
N ILE A 220 2.77 -19.12 -21.63
CA ILE A 220 3.40 -20.06 -20.68
C ILE A 220 3.04 -19.67 -19.23
N PRO A 221 2.97 -20.62 -18.29
CA PRO A 221 2.55 -20.38 -16.91
C PRO A 221 3.16 -19.13 -16.24
N HIS A 222 2.38 -18.45 -15.40
CA HIS A 222 2.76 -17.24 -14.66
C HIS A 222 3.96 -17.44 -13.73
N LEU A 223 4.23 -18.65 -13.28
CA LEU A 223 5.37 -18.99 -12.41
C LEU A 223 6.77 -18.83 -13.06
N ARG A 224 6.86 -18.16 -14.20
CA ARG A 224 8.11 -17.90 -14.94
C ARG A 224 8.30 -16.43 -15.27
N PRO A 225 9.50 -15.86 -15.02
CA PRO A 225 9.80 -14.51 -15.47
C PRO A 225 9.96 -14.43 -16.99
N ARG A 226 9.68 -13.26 -17.56
CA ARG A 226 9.75 -12.94 -19.00
C ARG A 226 10.52 -11.68 -19.26
N TRP A 227 10.90 -11.43 -20.51
CA TRP A 227 11.44 -10.15 -20.96
C TRP A 227 10.40 -9.35 -21.72
N ILE A 228 10.36 -8.04 -21.45
CA ILE A 228 9.67 -7.04 -22.31
C ILE A 228 10.66 -5.94 -22.71
N ALA A 229 10.20 -4.99 -23.53
CA ALA A 229 10.99 -3.83 -23.96
C ALA A 229 12.39 -4.21 -24.49
N LEU A 230 12.43 -5.08 -25.51
CA LEU A 230 13.66 -5.56 -26.13
C LEU A 230 14.64 -6.21 -25.13
N ARG A 231 14.12 -7.02 -24.21
CA ARG A 231 14.87 -7.75 -23.17
C ARG A 231 15.60 -6.86 -22.15
N ARG A 232 15.09 -5.65 -21.89
CA ARG A 232 15.71 -4.73 -20.92
C ARG A 232 15.02 -4.71 -19.58
N LEU A 233 13.75 -5.14 -19.52
CA LEU A 233 12.95 -5.20 -18.29
C LEU A 233 12.42 -6.62 -18.11
N ALA A 234 12.71 -7.24 -16.98
CA ALA A 234 12.14 -8.52 -16.62
C ALA A 234 10.71 -8.33 -16.09
N VAL A 235 9.82 -9.27 -16.38
CA VAL A 235 8.46 -9.28 -15.85
C VAL A 235 8.27 -10.51 -14.98
N LEU A 236 7.80 -10.28 -13.78
CA LEU A 236 7.22 -11.27 -12.90
C LEU A 236 5.70 -11.10 -12.91
N VAL A 237 4.98 -12.18 -12.78
CA VAL A 237 3.51 -12.17 -12.82
C VAL A 237 3.01 -12.61 -11.46
N ARG A 238 2.07 -11.85 -10.89
CA ARG A 238 1.50 -12.19 -9.60
C ARG A 238 0.74 -13.52 -9.66
N ASP A 239 0.81 -14.24 -8.58
CA ASP A 239 0.06 -15.48 -8.39
C ASP A 239 -1.33 -15.14 -7.86
N THR A 240 -2.34 -15.30 -8.72
CA THR A 240 -3.73 -15.01 -8.35
C THR A 240 -4.31 -16.04 -7.39
N LEU A 241 -3.90 -17.31 -7.51
CA LEU A 241 -4.40 -18.36 -6.63
C LEU A 241 -3.88 -18.16 -5.20
N ALA A 242 -2.58 -17.85 -5.06
CA ALA A 242 -2.00 -17.52 -3.77
C ALA A 242 -2.70 -16.31 -3.11
N ALA A 243 -2.94 -15.25 -3.88
CA ALA A 243 -3.63 -14.05 -3.37
C ALA A 243 -5.09 -14.34 -2.99
N GLN A 244 -5.83 -15.06 -3.83
CA GLN A 244 -7.23 -15.43 -3.57
C GLN A 244 -7.36 -16.36 -2.36
N GLN A 245 -6.47 -17.32 -2.20
CA GLN A 245 -6.46 -18.23 -1.04
C GLN A 245 -6.35 -17.47 0.29
N VAL A 246 -5.68 -16.33 0.30
CA VAL A 246 -5.54 -15.51 1.50
C VAL A 246 -6.65 -14.48 1.61
N MET A 247 -6.90 -13.70 0.56
CA MET A 247 -7.59 -12.41 0.62
C MET A 247 -9.01 -12.42 0.05
N ALA A 248 -9.49 -13.52 -0.56
CA ALA A 248 -10.85 -13.56 -1.07
C ALA A 248 -11.87 -13.60 0.10
N PRO A 249 -12.86 -12.66 0.15
CA PRO A 249 -13.78 -12.55 1.29
C PRO A 249 -14.59 -13.83 1.57
N ASP A 250 -14.97 -14.55 0.52
CA ASP A 250 -15.87 -15.71 0.63
C ASP A 250 -15.12 -17.05 0.67
N LEU A 251 -13.96 -17.13 0.04
CA LEU A 251 -13.23 -18.40 -0.15
C LEU A 251 -11.83 -18.38 0.46
N GLY A 252 -11.29 -17.21 0.74
CA GLY A 252 -9.97 -17.04 1.35
C GLY A 252 -9.99 -17.14 2.87
N TYR A 253 -8.79 -17.12 3.44
CA TYR A 253 -8.66 -17.21 4.91
C TYR A 253 -9.37 -16.07 5.63
N VAL A 254 -9.33 -14.85 5.09
CA VAL A 254 -9.94 -13.67 5.72
C VAL A 254 -11.43 -13.84 6.00
N GLY A 255 -12.12 -14.73 5.29
CA GLY A 255 -13.55 -15.03 5.44
C GLY A 255 -13.85 -16.12 6.49
N ASP A 256 -12.84 -16.70 7.14
CA ASP A 256 -13.07 -17.79 8.11
C ASP A 256 -13.96 -17.31 9.28
N PRO A 257 -14.99 -18.10 9.64
CA PRO A 257 -15.97 -17.71 10.65
C PRO A 257 -15.42 -17.57 12.07
N LEU A 258 -14.21 -18.05 12.37
CA LEU A 258 -13.58 -17.87 13.68
C LEU A 258 -12.89 -16.50 13.82
N TYR A 259 -12.62 -15.81 12.73
CA TYR A 259 -11.89 -14.54 12.76
C TYR A 259 -12.74 -13.38 13.22
N ARG A 260 -12.05 -12.31 13.65
CA ARG A 260 -12.66 -11.06 14.09
C ARG A 260 -13.42 -10.37 12.94
N SER A 261 -14.72 -10.14 13.16
CA SER A 261 -15.50 -9.31 12.26
C SER A 261 -15.03 -7.85 12.31
N PRO A 262 -15.00 -7.12 11.17
CA PRO A 262 -14.76 -5.66 11.18
C PRO A 262 -15.92 -4.88 11.80
N ARG A 263 -17.09 -5.50 12.03
CA ARG A 263 -18.24 -4.87 12.64
C ARG A 263 -17.92 -4.41 14.06
N ARG A 264 -18.23 -3.17 14.36
CA ARG A 264 -17.99 -2.56 15.68
C ARG A 264 -19.29 -2.43 16.46
N ASP A 265 -19.20 -2.65 17.75
CA ASP A 265 -20.29 -2.39 18.69
C ASP A 265 -20.54 -0.87 18.78
N PRO A 266 -21.80 -0.41 18.62
CA PRO A 266 -22.11 1.02 18.62
C PRO A 266 -21.82 1.76 19.92
N ARG A 267 -21.85 1.05 21.08
CA ARG A 267 -21.61 1.65 22.41
C ARG A 267 -20.13 1.86 22.69
N SER A 268 -19.32 0.87 22.35
CA SER A 268 -17.90 0.82 22.71
C SER A 268 -16.95 1.10 21.53
N GLY A 269 -17.43 0.95 20.30
CA GLY A 269 -16.59 0.97 19.11
C GLY A 269 -15.69 -0.25 18.94
N LEU A 270 -15.88 -1.30 19.76
CA LEU A 270 -15.05 -2.50 19.73
C LEU A 270 -15.61 -3.57 18.78
N ALA A 271 -14.72 -4.35 18.19
CA ALA A 271 -15.08 -5.52 17.39
C ALA A 271 -15.28 -6.73 18.33
N LEU A 272 -16.54 -7.04 18.61
CA LEU A 272 -16.92 -8.07 19.59
C LEU A 272 -17.29 -9.41 18.95
N TRP A 273 -17.50 -9.45 17.64
CA TRP A 273 -18.11 -10.59 16.97
C TRP A 273 -17.14 -11.30 16.02
N ARG A 274 -17.47 -12.55 15.74
CA ARG A 274 -16.85 -13.36 14.69
C ARG A 274 -17.38 -12.97 13.31
N THR A 275 -16.59 -13.23 12.27
CA THR A 275 -17.00 -13.11 10.87
C THR A 275 -18.23 -13.98 10.59
N GLY A 276 -19.15 -13.50 9.75
CA GLY A 276 -20.39 -14.21 9.44
C GLY A 276 -21.48 -14.12 10.52
N SER A 277 -21.22 -13.46 11.66
CA SER A 277 -22.24 -13.22 12.68
C SER A 277 -23.31 -12.26 12.17
N SER A 278 -24.58 -12.63 12.30
CA SER A 278 -25.73 -11.79 12.02
C SER A 278 -26.26 -11.13 13.31
N ALA A 279 -27.20 -10.18 13.18
CA ALA A 279 -27.87 -9.59 14.34
C ALA A 279 -28.68 -10.64 15.13
N ALA A 280 -29.13 -11.72 14.47
CA ALA A 280 -29.92 -12.81 15.08
C ALA A 280 -29.04 -13.94 15.68
N SER A 281 -27.77 -14.06 15.27
CA SER A 281 -26.83 -15.06 15.74
C SER A 281 -25.44 -14.44 15.94
N ALA A 282 -25.33 -13.54 16.93
CA ALA A 282 -24.08 -12.87 17.25
C ALA A 282 -23.16 -13.82 18.04
N ASN A 283 -22.28 -14.52 17.32
CA ASN A 283 -21.22 -15.31 17.96
C ASN A 283 -20.08 -14.37 18.39
N LEU A 284 -19.80 -14.38 19.68
CA LEU A 284 -18.72 -13.56 20.22
C LEU A 284 -17.35 -14.05 19.73
N TYR A 285 -16.47 -13.10 19.49
CA TYR A 285 -15.10 -13.36 19.08
C TYR A 285 -14.28 -13.97 20.22
N ASP A 286 -13.43 -14.93 19.92
CA ASP A 286 -12.45 -15.49 20.82
C ASP A 286 -11.05 -15.41 20.19
N PRO A 287 -10.14 -14.57 20.74
CA PRO A 287 -8.80 -14.40 20.18
C PRO A 287 -7.97 -15.69 20.18
N TYR A 288 -8.14 -16.56 21.19
CA TYR A 288 -7.39 -17.81 21.29
C TYR A 288 -7.71 -18.76 20.13
N ASP A 289 -9.00 -18.98 19.87
CA ASP A 289 -9.43 -19.79 18.74
C ASP A 289 -9.00 -19.21 17.40
N ALA A 290 -9.13 -17.89 17.25
CA ALA A 290 -8.80 -17.18 16.03
C ALA A 290 -7.29 -17.24 15.71
N PHE A 291 -6.42 -17.00 16.68
CA PHE A 291 -4.97 -17.07 16.48
C PHE A 291 -4.50 -18.51 16.21
N ARG A 292 -5.07 -19.51 16.87
CA ARG A 292 -4.80 -20.91 16.55
C ARG A 292 -5.21 -21.24 15.11
N ARG A 293 -6.37 -20.75 14.68
CA ARG A 293 -6.85 -20.94 13.30
C ARG A 293 -5.93 -20.27 12.28
N ALA A 294 -5.39 -19.08 12.58
CA ALA A 294 -4.41 -18.42 11.73
C ALA A 294 -3.14 -19.26 11.55
N GLN A 295 -2.66 -19.91 12.60
CA GLN A 295 -1.51 -20.82 12.51
C GLN A 295 -1.82 -22.06 11.64
N GLU A 296 -3.02 -22.64 11.77
CA GLU A 296 -3.46 -23.75 10.91
C GLU A 296 -3.49 -23.32 9.43
N HIS A 297 -4.02 -22.14 9.12
CA HIS A 297 -4.03 -21.58 7.77
C HIS A 297 -2.62 -21.28 7.24
N ALA A 298 -1.68 -20.91 8.09
CA ALA A 298 -0.28 -20.70 7.71
C ALA A 298 0.37 -22.00 7.23
N VAL A 299 0.17 -23.11 7.97
CA VAL A 299 0.63 -24.45 7.58
C VAL A 299 -0.04 -24.93 6.30
N HIS A 300 -1.36 -24.68 6.16
CA HIS A 300 -2.10 -25.00 4.92
C HIS A 300 -1.53 -24.23 3.73
N PHE A 301 -1.32 -22.91 3.85
CA PHE A 301 -0.76 -22.09 2.78
C PHE A 301 0.64 -22.56 2.34
N SER A 302 1.50 -22.94 3.29
CA SER A 302 2.81 -23.46 2.95
C SER A 302 2.74 -24.76 2.15
N SER A 303 1.76 -25.64 2.44
CA SER A 303 1.49 -26.87 1.71
C SER A 303 0.93 -26.59 0.31
N PHE A 304 0.00 -25.64 0.21
CA PHE A 304 -0.65 -25.22 -1.03
C PHE A 304 0.39 -24.70 -2.04
N ILE A 305 1.25 -23.75 -1.65
CA ILE A 305 2.31 -23.22 -2.51
C ILE A 305 3.35 -24.30 -2.86
N ALA A 306 3.69 -25.20 -1.91
CA ALA A 306 4.63 -26.29 -2.17
C ALA A 306 4.10 -27.25 -3.23
N ALA A 307 2.81 -27.60 -3.21
CA ALA A 307 2.18 -28.46 -4.20
C ALA A 307 2.13 -27.80 -5.59
N GLU A 308 1.79 -26.53 -5.70
CA GLU A 308 1.78 -25.78 -6.94
C GLU A 308 3.17 -25.75 -7.59
N LEU A 309 4.19 -25.37 -6.83
CA LEU A 309 5.57 -25.30 -7.32
C LEU A 309 6.16 -26.66 -7.64
N GLN A 310 5.75 -27.72 -6.94
CA GLN A 310 6.12 -29.09 -7.25
C GLN A 310 5.52 -29.52 -8.60
N ALA A 311 4.24 -29.34 -8.80
CA ALA A 311 3.56 -29.65 -10.06
C ALA A 311 4.18 -28.88 -11.26
N PHE A 312 4.56 -27.62 -11.03
CA PHE A 312 5.29 -26.84 -12.01
C PHE A 312 6.67 -27.42 -12.34
N ARG A 313 7.44 -27.79 -11.32
CA ARG A 313 8.77 -28.39 -11.48
C ARG A 313 8.74 -29.71 -12.22
N GLU A 314 7.79 -30.59 -11.89
CA GLU A 314 7.61 -31.88 -12.57
C GLU A 314 7.28 -31.70 -14.06
N ARG A 315 6.46 -30.70 -14.39
CA ARG A 315 6.05 -30.41 -15.77
C ARG A 315 7.12 -29.72 -16.58
N HIS A 316 8.01 -28.95 -15.97
CA HIS A 316 8.94 -28.05 -16.67
C HIS A 316 10.42 -28.31 -16.39
N ASP A 317 10.73 -29.29 -15.55
CA ASP A 317 12.10 -29.67 -15.14
C ASP A 317 12.96 -28.48 -14.63
N ARG A 318 12.32 -27.53 -13.93
CA ARG A 318 13.00 -26.36 -13.34
C ARG A 318 12.15 -25.74 -12.24
N PRO A 319 12.78 -25.11 -11.21
CA PRO A 319 12.03 -24.45 -10.17
C PRO A 319 11.29 -23.21 -10.70
N GLY A 320 10.05 -23.04 -10.26
CA GLY A 320 9.23 -21.85 -10.50
C GLY A 320 9.39 -20.81 -9.41
N ILE A 321 8.71 -19.66 -9.61
CA ILE A 321 8.54 -18.64 -8.60
C ILE A 321 7.05 -18.25 -8.51
N ALA A 322 6.44 -18.48 -7.35
CA ALA A 322 5.16 -17.87 -7.01
C ALA A 322 5.40 -16.45 -6.49
N VAL A 323 4.66 -15.47 -6.97
CA VAL A 323 4.73 -14.08 -6.53
C VAL A 323 3.42 -13.73 -5.85
N ALA A 324 3.41 -13.70 -4.53
CA ALA A 324 2.21 -13.49 -3.72
C ALA A 324 2.18 -12.04 -3.17
N PRO A 325 1.43 -11.12 -3.81
CA PRO A 325 1.16 -9.82 -3.23
C PRO A 325 0.11 -9.96 -2.13
N LEU A 326 0.38 -9.36 -0.99
CA LEU A 326 -0.47 -9.35 0.19
C LEU A 326 -0.60 -7.92 0.68
N ASP A 327 -1.83 -7.43 0.74
CA ASP A 327 -2.16 -6.11 1.24
C ASP A 327 -1.96 -6.05 2.76
N VAL A 328 -1.05 -5.21 3.22
CA VAL A 328 -0.75 -5.10 4.65
C VAL A 328 -1.93 -4.54 5.44
N GLU A 329 -2.75 -3.69 4.82
CA GLU A 329 -3.98 -3.17 5.42
C GLU A 329 -5.00 -4.30 5.66
N VAL A 330 -5.08 -5.26 4.73
CA VAL A 330 -5.90 -6.46 4.93
C VAL A 330 -5.27 -7.35 6.00
N LEU A 331 -3.94 -7.56 5.97
CA LEU A 331 -3.20 -8.36 6.97
C LEU A 331 -3.13 -7.73 8.37
N GLY A 332 -4.09 -6.97 8.78
CA GLY A 332 -4.13 -6.37 10.10
C GLY A 332 -5.45 -5.68 10.34
N ARG A 333 -5.70 -4.56 9.68
CA ARG A 333 -6.93 -3.80 9.85
C ARG A 333 -8.15 -4.58 9.33
N GLY A 334 -8.06 -5.21 8.16
CA GLY A 334 -9.11 -6.05 7.57
C GLY A 334 -9.20 -7.43 8.21
N TRP A 335 -8.08 -8.03 8.52
CA TRP A 335 -7.94 -9.35 9.14
C TRP A 335 -6.96 -9.26 10.31
N PHE A 336 -7.50 -9.12 11.52
CA PHE A 336 -6.74 -8.84 12.73
C PHE A 336 -5.66 -9.90 13.03
N GLU A 337 -5.92 -11.13 12.68
CA GLU A 337 -5.03 -12.27 12.89
C GLU A 337 -3.95 -12.39 11.80
N GLY A 338 -4.01 -11.55 10.76
CA GLY A 338 -3.10 -11.57 9.61
C GLY A 338 -1.61 -11.49 9.96
N PRO A 339 -1.15 -10.63 10.87
CA PRO A 339 0.27 -10.59 11.28
C PRO A 339 0.73 -11.88 11.95
N THR A 340 -0.14 -12.54 12.75
CA THR A 340 0.14 -13.85 13.35
C THR A 340 0.24 -14.92 12.29
N TRP A 341 -0.68 -14.92 11.33
CA TRP A 341 -0.61 -15.80 10.17
C TRP A 341 0.68 -15.60 9.35
N LEU A 342 1.07 -14.35 9.08
CA LEU A 342 2.29 -14.04 8.33
C LEU A 342 3.53 -14.63 9.02
N ARG A 343 3.64 -14.43 10.32
CA ARG A 343 4.73 -14.99 11.13
C ARG A 343 4.77 -16.51 11.02
N ALA A 344 3.66 -17.18 11.35
CA ALA A 344 3.56 -18.64 11.33
C ALA A 344 3.79 -19.23 9.93
N MET A 345 3.38 -18.53 8.88
CA MET A 345 3.62 -18.92 7.50
C MET A 345 5.11 -18.91 7.14
N ILE A 346 5.85 -17.88 7.55
CA ILE A 346 7.30 -17.80 7.33
C ILE A 346 8.02 -18.92 8.12
N GLU A 347 7.60 -19.19 9.36
CA GLU A 347 8.10 -20.31 10.18
C GLU A 347 7.85 -21.66 9.48
N ALA A 348 6.64 -21.89 8.97
CA ALA A 348 6.26 -23.13 8.27
C ALA A 348 7.09 -23.37 6.98
N PHE A 349 7.42 -22.31 6.22
CA PHE A 349 8.33 -22.45 5.08
C PHE A 349 9.78 -22.74 5.49
N ALA A 350 10.25 -22.14 6.59
CA ALA A 350 11.58 -22.37 7.13
C ALA A 350 11.76 -23.83 7.63
N GLU A 351 10.74 -24.39 8.24
CA GLU A 351 10.73 -25.78 8.70
C GLU A 351 10.71 -26.79 7.55
N ARG A 352 9.83 -26.61 6.57
CA ARG A 352 9.62 -27.56 5.46
C ARG A 352 10.76 -27.61 4.47
N ARG A 353 11.46 -26.51 4.22
CA ARG A 353 12.59 -26.36 3.28
C ARG A 353 12.34 -26.82 1.83
N THR A 354 11.09 -27.09 1.45
CA THR A 354 10.73 -27.51 0.10
C THR A 354 10.56 -26.34 -0.87
N VAL A 355 10.20 -25.18 -0.34
CA VAL A 355 10.08 -23.87 -1.02
C VAL A 355 10.94 -22.86 -0.29
N ALA A 356 11.73 -22.07 -1.00
CA ALA A 356 12.50 -21.00 -0.40
C ALA A 356 11.82 -19.64 -0.57
N LEU A 357 11.76 -18.86 0.51
CA LEU A 357 11.44 -17.43 0.41
C LEU A 357 12.58 -16.71 -0.32
N THR A 358 12.24 -15.80 -1.22
CA THR A 358 13.22 -15.09 -2.03
C THR A 358 12.80 -13.66 -2.33
N LEU A 359 13.78 -12.77 -2.49
CA LEU A 359 13.53 -11.45 -3.09
C LEU A 359 13.43 -11.60 -4.61
N PRO A 360 12.53 -10.87 -5.28
CA PRO A 360 12.40 -10.88 -6.75
C PRO A 360 13.73 -10.66 -7.47
N SER A 361 14.54 -9.68 -7.02
CA SER A 361 15.84 -9.41 -7.63
C SER A 361 16.85 -10.54 -7.44
N VAL A 362 16.80 -11.24 -6.31
CA VAL A 362 17.68 -12.40 -6.02
C VAL A 362 17.34 -13.56 -6.95
N TYR A 363 16.03 -13.86 -7.07
CA TYR A 363 15.58 -14.90 -7.99
C TYR A 363 15.99 -14.60 -9.44
N LEU A 364 15.77 -13.37 -9.92
CA LEU A 364 16.10 -12.96 -11.30
C LEU A 364 17.60 -12.97 -11.63
N ARG A 365 18.48 -12.82 -10.62
CA ARG A 365 19.95 -13.00 -10.81
C ARG A 365 20.30 -14.44 -11.11
N THR A 366 19.64 -15.38 -10.43
CA THR A 366 19.89 -16.82 -10.58
C THR A 366 19.16 -17.40 -11.80
N PHE A 367 17.91 -17.01 -11.98
CA PHE A 367 17.01 -17.55 -13.01
C PHE A 367 16.57 -16.45 -13.99
N ARG A 368 17.48 -16.06 -14.86
CA ARG A 368 17.18 -15.04 -15.89
C ARG A 368 16.02 -15.48 -16.79
N PRO A 369 15.14 -14.55 -17.21
CA PRO A 369 14.12 -14.84 -18.18
C PRO A 369 14.74 -15.35 -19.50
N ARG A 370 14.10 -16.36 -20.12
CA ARG A 370 14.57 -16.95 -21.40
C ARG A 370 13.68 -16.53 -22.57
N HIS A 371 12.45 -16.15 -22.30
CA HIS A 371 11.44 -15.83 -23.31
C HIS A 371 11.01 -14.38 -23.18
N GLY A 372 10.74 -13.77 -24.34
CA GLY A 372 10.06 -12.48 -24.40
C GLY A 372 8.54 -12.64 -24.25
N ALA A 373 7.88 -11.55 -23.86
CA ALA A 373 6.44 -11.41 -23.92
C ALA A 373 6.10 -10.01 -24.46
N THR A 374 4.99 -9.92 -25.18
CA THR A 374 4.31 -8.66 -25.46
C THR A 374 3.14 -8.59 -24.51
N LEU A 375 3.14 -7.59 -23.65
CA LEU A 375 2.06 -7.39 -22.69
C LEU A 375 0.94 -6.57 -23.35
N ARG A 376 -0.26 -6.69 -22.79
CA ARG A 376 -1.45 -5.90 -23.12
C ARG A 376 -1.92 -5.14 -21.89
N ASP A 377 -2.89 -4.26 -22.06
CA ASP A 377 -3.57 -3.59 -20.96
C ASP A 377 -4.05 -4.61 -19.94
N GLY A 378 -3.90 -4.28 -18.65
CA GLY A 378 -4.32 -5.13 -17.57
C GLY A 378 -4.24 -4.46 -16.21
N SER A 379 -4.95 -5.04 -15.25
CA SER A 379 -4.93 -4.65 -13.84
C SER A 379 -5.39 -5.81 -12.96
N TRP A 380 -5.29 -5.67 -11.67
CA TRP A 380 -5.88 -6.65 -10.74
C TRP A 380 -7.36 -6.39 -10.41
N GLY A 381 -7.93 -5.29 -10.94
CA GLY A 381 -9.33 -4.98 -10.79
C GLY A 381 -10.26 -6.00 -11.43
N GLU A 382 -11.54 -5.89 -11.14
CA GLU A 382 -12.57 -6.75 -11.71
C GLU A 382 -12.49 -6.76 -13.25
N GLY A 383 -12.50 -7.95 -13.82
CA GLY A 383 -12.37 -8.12 -15.28
C GLY A 383 -10.94 -8.02 -15.81
N GLY A 384 -9.95 -7.69 -14.99
CA GLY A 384 -8.55 -7.59 -15.37
C GLY A 384 -8.24 -6.42 -16.31
N ASP A 385 -9.11 -5.42 -16.37
CA ASP A 385 -8.97 -4.21 -17.19
C ASP A 385 -9.04 -2.93 -16.35
N HIS A 386 -9.28 -1.77 -16.95
CA HIS A 386 -9.26 -0.48 -16.27
C HIS A 386 -10.63 -0.01 -15.75
N ARG A 387 -11.70 -0.81 -15.94
CA ARG A 387 -13.10 -0.39 -15.66
C ARG A 387 -13.36 0.05 -14.23
N ALA A 388 -12.66 -0.53 -13.24
CA ALA A 388 -12.82 -0.17 -11.84
C ALA A 388 -12.48 1.31 -11.58
N TRP A 389 -11.55 1.89 -12.34
CA TRP A 389 -11.12 3.29 -12.24
C TRP A 389 -11.69 4.17 -13.35
N ALA A 390 -12.00 3.59 -14.52
CA ALA A 390 -12.51 4.30 -15.70
C ALA A 390 -14.04 4.42 -15.73
N GLY A 391 -14.75 3.99 -14.69
CA GLY A 391 -16.21 3.97 -14.63
C GLY A 391 -16.86 5.35 -14.77
N ARG A 392 -18.16 5.34 -15.07
CA ARG A 392 -18.90 6.57 -15.39
C ARG A 392 -18.88 7.62 -14.28
N ALA A 393 -18.92 7.19 -13.01
CA ALA A 393 -18.94 8.11 -11.87
C ALA A 393 -17.61 8.89 -11.71
N ALA A 394 -16.48 8.31 -12.15
CA ALA A 394 -15.18 8.95 -12.10
C ALA A 394 -14.86 9.84 -13.31
N GLN A 395 -15.64 9.81 -14.40
CA GLN A 395 -15.36 10.57 -15.62
C GLN A 395 -15.20 12.08 -15.39
N PRO A 396 -16.04 12.76 -14.58
CA PRO A 396 -15.85 14.19 -14.30
C PRO A 396 -14.50 14.48 -13.61
N LEU A 397 -14.04 13.59 -12.73
CA LEU A 397 -12.75 13.74 -12.07
C LEU A 397 -11.59 13.59 -13.07
N TRP A 398 -11.64 12.59 -13.97
CA TRP A 398 -10.62 12.41 -15.00
C TRP A 398 -10.54 13.60 -15.96
N GLN A 399 -11.69 14.19 -16.32
CA GLN A 399 -11.72 15.39 -17.14
C GLN A 399 -11.06 16.58 -16.42
N ALA A 400 -11.43 16.85 -15.16
CA ALA A 400 -10.84 17.92 -14.37
C ALA A 400 -9.32 17.74 -14.17
N LEU A 401 -8.88 16.50 -13.91
CA LEU A 401 -7.45 16.17 -13.83
C LEU A 401 -6.74 16.51 -15.14
N GLY A 402 -7.29 16.11 -16.29
CA GLY A 402 -6.69 16.38 -17.60
C GLY A 402 -6.55 17.88 -17.91
N GLU A 403 -7.55 18.69 -17.56
CA GLU A 403 -7.52 20.15 -17.73
C GLU A 403 -6.43 20.81 -16.86
N VAL A 404 -6.31 20.39 -15.59
CA VAL A 404 -5.28 20.92 -14.68
C VAL A 404 -3.88 20.42 -15.06
N GLU A 405 -3.73 19.15 -15.48
CA GLU A 405 -2.47 18.62 -16.02
C GLU A 405 -1.96 19.45 -17.19
N GLU A 406 -2.84 19.80 -18.13
CA GLU A 406 -2.49 20.63 -19.28
C GLU A 406 -2.05 22.01 -18.84
N ARG A 407 -2.79 22.66 -17.94
CA ARG A 407 -2.46 23.98 -17.41
C ARG A 407 -1.08 23.98 -16.73
N VAL A 408 -0.81 23.02 -15.86
CA VAL A 408 0.49 22.89 -15.17
C VAL A 408 1.61 22.71 -16.19
N ALA A 409 1.46 21.81 -17.17
CA ALA A 409 2.47 21.54 -18.17
C ALA A 409 2.76 22.79 -19.02
N LEU A 410 1.75 23.52 -19.46
CA LEU A 410 1.92 24.78 -20.20
C LEU A 410 2.64 25.84 -19.36
N LEU A 411 2.26 25.97 -18.09
CA LEU A 411 2.84 26.97 -17.20
C LEU A 411 4.31 26.68 -16.90
N VAL A 412 4.65 25.44 -16.61
CA VAL A 412 6.04 25.03 -16.34
C VAL A 412 6.93 25.23 -17.57
N ARG A 413 6.42 24.99 -18.79
CA ARG A 413 7.16 25.29 -20.04
C ARG A 413 7.39 26.80 -20.24
N ARG A 414 6.45 27.63 -19.80
CA ARG A 414 6.59 29.11 -19.87
C ARG A 414 7.55 29.64 -18.79
N LEU A 415 7.65 28.98 -17.65
CA LEU A 415 8.42 29.39 -16.48
C LEU A 415 9.49 28.35 -16.07
N PRO A 416 10.39 27.92 -16.98
CA PRO A 416 11.33 26.83 -16.69
C PRO A 416 12.40 27.23 -15.65
N ASN A 417 12.63 28.53 -15.49
CA ASN A 417 13.64 29.11 -14.60
C ASN A 417 13.00 29.97 -13.50
N ALA A 418 11.79 29.64 -13.06
CA ALA A 418 11.14 30.32 -11.95
C ALA A 418 12.02 30.31 -10.69
N GLN A 419 11.96 31.39 -9.91
CA GLN A 419 12.73 31.59 -8.67
C GLN A 419 11.83 32.15 -7.56
N GLY A 420 12.27 32.01 -6.31
CA GLY A 420 11.57 32.57 -5.16
C GLY A 420 10.13 32.11 -5.03
N GLY A 421 9.18 33.04 -4.89
CA GLY A 421 7.76 32.73 -4.73
C GLY A 421 7.15 31.99 -5.90
N GLN A 422 7.57 32.29 -7.14
CA GLN A 422 7.09 31.56 -8.32
C GLN A 422 7.54 30.10 -8.33
N GLU A 423 8.81 29.82 -7.98
CA GLU A 423 9.33 28.46 -7.89
C GLU A 423 8.58 27.66 -6.82
N ARG A 424 8.36 28.24 -5.64
CA ARG A 424 7.58 27.63 -4.56
C ARG A 424 6.16 27.31 -5.01
N ALA A 425 5.48 28.29 -5.63
CA ALA A 425 4.12 28.11 -6.13
C ALA A 425 4.01 26.99 -7.18
N LEU A 426 4.95 26.91 -8.13
CA LEU A 426 5.00 25.84 -9.12
C LEU A 426 5.27 24.46 -8.49
N ALA A 427 6.23 24.38 -7.56
CA ALA A 427 6.53 23.12 -6.86
C ALA A 427 5.33 22.63 -6.04
N GLN A 428 4.63 23.55 -5.37
CA GLN A 428 3.42 23.20 -4.62
C GLN A 428 2.26 22.86 -5.56
N ALA A 429 2.08 23.57 -6.69
CA ALA A 429 1.04 23.22 -7.67
C ALA A 429 1.21 21.79 -8.21
N VAL A 430 2.44 21.41 -8.54
CA VAL A 430 2.73 20.03 -8.97
C VAL A 430 2.44 19.04 -7.85
N ARG A 431 2.78 19.36 -6.59
CA ARG A 431 2.48 18.47 -5.43
C ARG A 431 0.99 18.26 -5.26
N GLU A 432 0.19 19.33 -5.32
CA GLU A 432 -1.27 19.25 -5.25
C GLU A 432 -1.85 18.40 -6.39
N LEU A 433 -1.35 18.57 -7.61
CA LEU A 433 -1.75 17.76 -8.76
C LEU A 433 -1.45 16.28 -8.53
N LEU A 434 -0.25 15.93 -8.05
CA LEU A 434 0.10 14.55 -7.74
C LEU A 434 -0.83 13.94 -6.67
N LEU A 435 -1.19 14.70 -5.63
CA LEU A 435 -2.12 14.26 -4.58
C LEU A 435 -3.54 14.03 -5.12
N ALA A 436 -3.99 14.88 -6.04
CA ALA A 436 -5.29 14.72 -6.69
C ALA A 436 -5.38 13.45 -7.58
N GLN A 437 -4.25 12.94 -8.06
CA GLN A 437 -4.15 11.79 -8.99
C GLN A 437 -4.21 10.41 -8.30
N SER A 438 -4.36 10.33 -6.97
CA SER A 438 -4.42 9.03 -6.26
C SER A 438 -5.52 8.12 -6.81
N SER A 439 -5.22 6.81 -6.94
CA SER A 439 -6.15 5.79 -7.47
C SER A 439 -7.38 5.58 -6.59
N ASP A 440 -7.32 5.98 -5.33
CA ASP A 440 -8.43 5.87 -4.37
C ASP A 440 -9.66 6.65 -4.84
N TRP A 441 -9.45 7.85 -5.36
CA TRP A 441 -10.56 8.74 -5.68
C TRP A 441 -11.47 8.18 -6.78
N PRO A 442 -10.97 7.83 -7.98
CA PRO A 442 -11.82 7.25 -9.02
C PRO A 442 -12.37 5.87 -8.62
N LEU A 443 -11.65 5.08 -7.83
CA LEU A 443 -12.13 3.79 -7.35
C LEU A 443 -13.35 3.96 -6.43
N LEU A 444 -13.24 4.78 -5.39
CA LEU A 444 -14.32 5.04 -4.43
C LEU A 444 -15.54 5.70 -5.08
N LEU A 445 -15.34 6.61 -6.04
CA LEU A 445 -16.44 7.19 -6.82
C LEU A 445 -17.22 6.12 -7.58
N ASN A 446 -16.54 5.17 -8.21
CA ASN A 446 -17.17 4.10 -8.99
C ASN A 446 -17.81 3.02 -8.11
N GLN A 447 -17.28 2.77 -6.92
CA GLN A 447 -17.88 1.86 -5.94
C GLN A 447 -19.16 2.44 -5.32
N GLY A 448 -19.27 3.77 -5.22
CA GLY A 448 -20.38 4.46 -4.58
C GLY A 448 -20.39 4.32 -3.06
N GLY A 449 -21.48 4.75 -2.43
CA GLY A 449 -21.65 4.67 -0.97
C GLY A 449 -21.23 5.94 -0.23
N VAL A 450 -21.08 5.84 1.10
CA VAL A 450 -20.81 6.99 1.99
C VAL A 450 -19.47 7.66 1.68
N SER A 451 -18.45 6.88 1.37
CA SER A 451 -17.11 7.38 1.07
C SER A 451 -16.99 8.13 -0.26
N SER A 452 -18.01 8.07 -1.14
CA SER A 452 -17.97 8.78 -2.43
C SER A 452 -17.96 10.31 -2.31
N ALA A 453 -18.57 10.87 -1.25
CA ALA A 453 -18.55 12.31 -1.00
C ALA A 453 -17.13 12.81 -0.67
N GLU A 454 -16.40 12.10 0.20
CA GLU A 454 -15.00 12.39 0.50
C GLU A 454 -14.07 12.12 -0.70
N ALA A 455 -14.33 11.06 -1.44
CA ALA A 455 -13.61 10.72 -2.66
C ALA A 455 -13.71 11.80 -3.75
N LEU A 456 -14.77 12.60 -3.73
CA LEU A 456 -14.91 13.77 -4.59
C LEU A 456 -14.32 15.02 -3.96
N ARG A 457 -14.55 15.26 -2.68
CA ARG A 457 -14.12 16.47 -1.97
C ARG A 457 -12.61 16.65 -2.00
N ARG A 458 -11.85 15.63 -1.65
CA ARG A 458 -10.39 15.70 -1.53
C ARG A 458 -9.67 16.03 -2.83
N PRO A 459 -9.86 15.28 -3.93
CA PRO A 459 -9.19 15.62 -5.18
C PRO A 459 -9.62 17.00 -5.71
N VAL A 460 -10.87 17.40 -5.51
CA VAL A 460 -11.35 18.74 -5.90
C VAL A 460 -10.67 19.85 -5.09
N GLU A 461 -10.44 19.65 -3.79
CA GLU A 461 -9.68 20.60 -2.97
C GLU A 461 -8.23 20.72 -3.44
N HIS A 462 -7.55 19.60 -3.73
CA HIS A 462 -6.20 19.61 -4.28
C HIS A 462 -6.15 20.30 -5.66
N LEU A 463 -7.11 20.02 -6.55
CA LEU A 463 -7.19 20.69 -7.85
C LEU A 463 -7.40 22.21 -7.71
N ARG A 464 -8.30 22.65 -6.83
CA ARG A 464 -8.52 24.09 -6.54
C ARG A 464 -7.25 24.78 -6.00
N ARG A 465 -6.54 24.13 -5.09
CA ARG A 465 -5.25 24.62 -4.58
C ARG A 465 -4.23 24.71 -5.72
N CYS A 466 -4.13 23.66 -6.54
CA CYS A 466 -3.25 23.64 -7.71
C CYS A 466 -3.55 24.81 -8.67
N GLU A 467 -4.81 25.05 -9.02
CA GLU A 467 -5.21 26.16 -9.89
C GLU A 467 -4.88 27.54 -9.30
N ARG A 468 -5.12 27.73 -7.99
CA ARG A 468 -4.73 28.99 -7.31
C ARG A 468 -3.21 29.17 -7.29
N LEU A 469 -2.45 28.11 -7.03
CA LEU A 469 -0.99 28.14 -7.05
C LEU A 469 -0.43 28.43 -8.46
N CYS A 470 -1.06 27.90 -9.51
CA CYS A 470 -0.75 28.27 -10.90
C CYS A 470 -0.97 29.76 -11.14
N ALA A 471 -2.06 30.34 -10.65
CA ALA A 471 -2.31 31.76 -10.76
C ALA A 471 -1.26 32.60 -9.99
N LEU A 472 -0.83 32.17 -8.82
CA LEU A 472 0.26 32.81 -8.07
C LEU A 472 1.59 32.77 -8.83
N ALA A 473 1.89 31.66 -9.49
CA ALA A 473 3.11 31.54 -10.29
C ALA A 473 3.11 32.44 -11.54
N GLU A 474 1.93 32.83 -12.06
CA GLU A 474 1.79 33.77 -13.17
C GLU A 474 1.87 35.25 -12.73
N ALA A 475 1.68 35.55 -11.43
CA ALA A 475 1.74 36.89 -10.91
C ALA A 475 3.17 37.43 -10.92
N SER A 476 3.32 38.71 -11.23
CA SER A 476 4.63 39.41 -11.21
C SER A 476 5.14 39.59 -9.77
N GLU A 477 4.24 39.84 -8.84
CA GLU A 477 4.52 39.98 -7.40
C GLU A 477 3.43 39.28 -6.60
N LEU A 478 3.80 38.69 -5.47
CA LEU A 478 2.87 38.07 -4.54
C LEU A 478 2.49 39.05 -3.44
N SER A 479 1.20 39.18 -3.16
CA SER A 479 0.68 39.92 -1.99
C SER A 479 1.00 39.19 -0.69
N GLU A 480 0.86 39.87 0.44
CA GLU A 480 0.96 39.23 1.76
C GLU A 480 -0.07 38.08 1.94
N GLU A 481 -1.26 38.23 1.38
CA GLU A 481 -2.30 37.19 1.42
C GLU A 481 -1.88 35.95 0.61
N ASP A 482 -1.26 36.16 -0.56
CA ASP A 482 -0.76 35.09 -1.41
C ASP A 482 0.39 34.32 -0.74
N ILE A 483 1.29 35.04 -0.08
CA ILE A 483 2.39 34.42 0.67
C ILE A 483 1.83 33.60 1.83
N LYS A 484 0.87 34.12 2.60
CA LYS A 484 0.21 33.40 3.69
C LYS A 484 -0.50 32.14 3.20
N PHE A 485 -1.17 32.23 2.05
CA PHE A 485 -1.81 31.08 1.43
C PHE A 485 -0.79 30.02 1.01
N LEU A 486 0.30 30.44 0.35
CA LEU A 486 1.37 29.53 -0.06
C LEU A 486 2.02 28.83 1.13
N ASP A 487 2.36 29.57 2.18
CA ASP A 487 2.92 29.02 3.43
C ASP A 487 1.97 28.00 4.06
N LEU A 488 0.68 28.33 4.12
CA LEU A 488 -0.35 27.41 4.67
C LEU A 488 -0.44 26.11 3.88
N VAL A 489 -0.45 26.18 2.55
CA VAL A 489 -0.60 24.98 1.72
C VAL A 489 0.67 24.14 1.75
N GLU A 490 1.87 24.75 1.78
CA GLU A 490 3.13 24.04 1.98
C GLU A 490 3.23 23.35 3.35
N GLU A 491 2.61 23.91 4.39
CA GLU A 491 2.55 23.27 5.70
C GLU A 491 1.56 22.09 5.73
N LEU A 492 0.40 22.25 5.11
CA LEU A 492 -0.65 21.23 5.07
C LEU A 492 -0.24 20.03 4.22
N ASP A 493 0.24 20.30 3.00
CA ASP A 493 0.48 19.31 1.97
C ASP A 493 1.97 19.30 1.59
N ASN A 494 2.78 18.64 2.41
CA ASN A 494 4.25 18.68 2.35
C ASN A 494 4.96 17.38 1.93
N PRO A 495 4.31 16.34 1.36
CA PRO A 495 5.04 15.16 0.92
C PRO A 495 5.98 15.51 -0.23
N PHE A 496 7.00 14.68 -0.43
CA PHE A 496 7.97 14.84 -1.52
C PHE A 496 8.73 16.19 -1.49
N PRO A 497 9.49 16.48 -0.44
CA PRO A 497 10.16 17.77 -0.27
C PRO A 497 11.16 18.11 -1.39
N ASN A 498 11.66 17.10 -2.11
CA ASN A 498 12.60 17.24 -3.22
C ASN A 498 11.93 17.17 -4.60
N LEU A 499 10.61 17.43 -4.67
CA LEU A 499 9.87 17.40 -5.92
C LEU A 499 10.41 18.46 -6.90
N ASN A 500 10.77 18.01 -8.09
CA ASN A 500 11.22 18.91 -9.17
C ASN A 500 10.06 19.16 -10.15
N TYR A 501 9.46 20.34 -10.06
CA TYR A 501 8.37 20.73 -10.96
C TYR A 501 8.76 20.74 -12.45
N ARG A 502 10.07 20.90 -12.75
CA ARG A 502 10.58 20.96 -14.13
C ARG A 502 10.40 19.66 -14.92
N VAL A 503 10.04 18.57 -14.26
CA VAL A 503 9.63 17.32 -14.93
C VAL A 503 8.45 17.54 -15.90
N PHE A 504 7.64 18.56 -15.66
CA PHE A 504 6.54 18.96 -16.56
C PHE A 504 6.98 19.82 -17.76
N ALA A 505 8.25 20.21 -17.86
CA ALA A 505 8.77 20.95 -19.00
C ALA A 505 9.23 20.04 -20.16
N SER A 506 9.44 18.74 -19.90
CA SER A 506 10.13 17.81 -20.82
C SER A 506 9.18 16.87 -21.57
#